data_e69fbd6ee53b4753c13daa9c6a92e031
#
_entry.id   e69fbd6ee53b4753c13daa9c6a92e031
#
_cell.length_a   1.000
_cell.length_b   1.000
_cell.length_c   1.000
_cell.angle_alpha   90.00
_cell.angle_beta   90.00
_cell.angle_gamma   90.00
#
_symmetry.space_group_name_H-M   'P 1'
#
loop_
_entity.id
_entity.type
_entity.pdbx_description
1 polymer ?
#
loop_
_entity_poly.entity_id
_entity_poly.type
_entity_poly.pdbx_seq_one_letter_code
_entity_poly.pdbx_strand_id
1 'polypeptide(L)'
;MNDLVCGEVTIDYTDVSINPDMVVKRSDGTFVFHFVNVVDDIEMKMTHVIRGEDHLMNTPKHLQLFEAFGVEPPIYAHIPLILNPDGSKMSKRDTGAAVGEYQQLGFLPDAVDNFIALLGWSPKGDQEIFSLQELIEKFDLAGVNRSPAKFDIEKCSWVSQQHIAALSPADFAAAAKPYVEKAGIAIDDRFDAIAASAQEKVKLLSEVPDVISFYTNADYPFAPEAVEKVKKNDQAVVLLEKLAEALDALGDWSEAKATIGATAKANGAKPGQLMFPTRVALSGMAGGPDLGEILNILGKEESVRRVKRTVAELS
;
A
#
# COMPACT_ATOMS: atom_id res chain seq x y z
N MET A 1 18.69 28.74 -20.62
CA MET A 1 17.61 28.97 -19.65
C MET A 1 17.99 28.40 -18.29
N ASN A 2 17.44 28.94 -17.23
CA ASN A 2 17.63 28.36 -15.88
C ASN A 2 16.38 27.57 -15.50
N ASP A 3 16.54 26.25 -15.32
CA ASP A 3 15.47 25.36 -14.90
C ASP A 3 15.61 25.07 -13.40
N LEU A 4 14.50 25.04 -12.65
CA LEU A 4 14.56 24.90 -11.20
C LEU A 4 15.08 23.53 -10.74
N VAL A 5 14.93 22.49 -11.55
CA VAL A 5 15.40 21.13 -11.24
C VAL A 5 16.67 20.79 -12.00
N CYS A 6 16.66 20.95 -13.33
CA CYS A 6 17.81 20.62 -14.19
C CYS A 6 18.98 21.61 -14.05
N GLY A 7 18.71 22.83 -13.54
CA GLY A 7 19.71 23.90 -13.45
C GLY A 7 19.91 24.64 -14.78
N GLU A 8 21.13 25.05 -15.06
CA GLU A 8 21.43 25.78 -16.30
C GLU A 8 21.40 24.84 -17.50
N VAL A 9 20.46 25.11 -18.43
CA VAL A 9 20.31 24.36 -19.69
C VAL A 9 20.68 25.28 -20.84
N THR A 10 21.76 24.91 -21.53
CA THR A 10 22.19 25.63 -22.75
C THR A 10 21.39 25.11 -23.94
N ILE A 11 20.84 26.05 -24.72
CA ILE A 11 20.03 25.75 -25.91
C ILE A 11 20.84 26.15 -27.13
N ASP A 12 21.14 25.19 -27.98
CA ASP A 12 21.81 25.44 -29.27
C ASP A 12 20.78 25.45 -30.40
N TYR A 13 20.39 26.62 -30.83
CA TYR A 13 19.44 26.81 -31.94
C TYR A 13 20.02 26.46 -33.32
N THR A 14 21.31 26.10 -33.42
CA THR A 14 21.88 25.57 -34.66
C THR A 14 21.62 24.10 -34.84
N ASP A 15 21.17 23.41 -33.77
CA ASP A 15 20.73 21.99 -33.84
C ASP A 15 19.44 21.92 -34.68
N VAL A 16 19.48 21.07 -35.70
CA VAL A 16 18.34 20.85 -36.62
C VAL A 16 17.09 20.34 -35.90
N SER A 17 17.24 19.70 -34.76
CA SER A 17 16.12 19.21 -33.94
C SER A 17 15.37 20.33 -33.22
N ILE A 18 16.00 21.51 -33.06
CA ILE A 18 15.46 22.69 -32.42
C ILE A 18 15.14 23.75 -33.48
N ASN A 19 14.73 23.35 -34.67
CA ASN A 19 14.49 24.27 -35.79
C ASN A 19 13.70 25.51 -35.33
N PRO A 20 14.24 26.74 -35.46
CA PRO A 20 13.56 27.96 -35.12
C PRO A 20 12.31 28.22 -35.99
N ASP A 21 12.30 27.75 -37.23
CA ASP A 21 11.17 27.90 -38.15
C ASP A 21 10.14 26.80 -37.94
N MET A 22 9.42 26.84 -36.81
CA MET A 22 8.40 25.83 -36.54
C MET A 22 7.05 26.20 -37.19
N VAL A 23 6.34 25.13 -37.62
CA VAL A 23 4.95 25.28 -38.07
C VAL A 23 4.08 25.57 -36.85
N VAL A 24 3.33 26.67 -36.83
CA VAL A 24 2.38 27.03 -35.77
C VAL A 24 0.93 26.73 -36.16
N LYS A 25 0.62 26.71 -37.46
CA LYS A 25 -0.69 26.37 -38.00
C LYS A 25 -0.54 25.44 -39.19
N ARG A 26 -1.32 24.35 -39.22
CA ARG A 26 -1.33 23.39 -40.30
C ARG A 26 -2.11 23.90 -41.51
N SER A 27 -1.94 23.23 -42.66
CA SER A 27 -2.68 23.55 -43.89
C SER A 27 -4.19 23.37 -43.77
N ASP A 28 -4.64 22.49 -42.87
CA ASP A 28 -6.06 22.26 -42.55
C ASP A 28 -6.66 23.34 -41.65
N GLY A 29 -5.86 24.35 -41.22
CA GLY A 29 -6.29 25.42 -40.35
C GLY A 29 -6.16 25.13 -38.85
N THR A 30 -5.77 23.92 -38.44
CA THR A 30 -5.54 23.59 -37.02
C THR A 30 -4.21 24.08 -36.52
N PHE A 31 -4.16 24.49 -35.24
CA PHE A 31 -2.91 24.90 -34.59
C PHE A 31 -2.15 23.70 -34.04
N VAL A 32 -0.82 23.83 -33.96
CA VAL A 32 0.02 22.78 -33.35
C VAL A 32 0.07 22.95 -31.84
N PHE A 33 0.35 21.84 -31.14
CA PHE A 33 0.42 21.77 -29.68
C PHE A 33 1.27 22.90 -29.05
N HIS A 34 2.49 23.15 -29.56
CA HIS A 34 3.39 24.18 -29.01
C HIS A 34 2.79 25.56 -29.01
N PHE A 35 2.10 25.94 -30.10
CA PHE A 35 1.46 27.24 -30.21
C PHE A 35 0.27 27.37 -29.25
N VAL A 36 -0.62 26.37 -29.22
CA VAL A 36 -1.79 26.36 -28.33
C VAL A 36 -1.34 26.44 -26.87
N ASN A 37 -0.36 25.61 -26.49
CA ASN A 37 0.13 25.56 -25.11
C ASN A 37 0.67 26.96 -24.65
N VAL A 38 1.47 27.63 -25.49
CA VAL A 38 2.00 28.94 -25.12
C VAL A 38 0.89 30.02 -25.05
N VAL A 39 -0.08 29.97 -25.96
CA VAL A 39 -1.22 30.92 -25.91
C VAL A 39 -2.03 30.69 -24.62
N ASP A 40 -2.32 29.43 -24.26
CA ASP A 40 -3.04 29.09 -23.03
C ASP A 40 -2.26 29.53 -21.79
N ASP A 41 -0.94 29.29 -21.75
CA ASP A 41 -0.07 29.72 -20.64
C ASP A 41 -0.10 31.24 -20.45
N ILE A 42 -0.10 32.01 -21.57
CA ILE A 42 -0.19 33.50 -21.55
C ILE A 42 -1.57 33.94 -21.03
N GLU A 43 -2.66 33.42 -21.64
CA GLU A 43 -4.04 33.81 -21.30
C GLU A 43 -4.38 33.44 -19.84
N MET A 44 -3.92 32.29 -19.38
CA MET A 44 -4.13 31.83 -18.01
C MET A 44 -3.13 32.39 -17.00
N LYS A 45 -2.14 33.19 -17.47
CA LYS A 45 -1.09 33.82 -16.65
C LYS A 45 -0.32 32.80 -15.81
N MET A 46 0.08 31.70 -16.43
CA MET A 46 0.84 30.63 -15.76
C MET A 46 2.20 31.20 -15.30
N THR A 47 2.52 31.00 -14.02
CA THR A 47 3.77 31.49 -13.42
C THR A 47 4.87 30.43 -13.44
N HIS A 48 4.50 29.16 -13.37
CA HIS A 48 5.41 28.02 -13.34
C HIS A 48 4.87 26.89 -14.21
N VAL A 49 5.78 26.21 -14.92
CA VAL A 49 5.50 24.99 -15.69
C VAL A 49 6.36 23.88 -15.11
N ILE A 50 5.71 22.97 -14.36
CA ILE A 50 6.35 21.80 -13.77
C ILE A 50 5.89 20.58 -14.55
N ARG A 51 6.82 19.86 -15.21
CA ARG A 51 6.49 18.74 -16.10
C ARG A 51 7.64 17.73 -16.21
N GLY A 52 7.39 16.59 -16.84
CA GLY A 52 8.43 15.59 -17.08
C GLY A 52 9.56 16.09 -18.00
N GLU A 53 10.77 15.62 -17.76
CA GLU A 53 11.97 15.97 -18.52
C GLU A 53 11.91 15.54 -20.01
N ASP A 54 11.02 14.62 -20.37
CA ASP A 54 10.75 14.27 -21.79
C ASP A 54 10.20 15.45 -22.61
N HIS A 55 9.73 16.50 -21.94
CA HIS A 55 9.34 17.77 -22.56
C HIS A 55 10.44 18.83 -22.53
N LEU A 56 11.63 18.56 -22.02
CA LEU A 56 12.72 19.52 -21.93
C LEU A 56 13.07 20.09 -23.32
N MET A 57 13.14 19.24 -24.35
CA MET A 57 13.43 19.64 -25.74
C MET A 57 12.27 20.41 -26.42
N ASN A 58 11.10 20.52 -25.80
CA ASN A 58 10.01 21.37 -26.26
C ASN A 58 10.16 22.80 -25.78
N THR A 59 10.86 23.03 -24.67
CA THR A 59 11.00 24.35 -24.02
C THR A 59 11.64 25.38 -24.90
N PRO A 60 12.71 25.10 -25.69
CA PRO A 60 13.26 26.08 -26.65
C PRO A 60 12.23 26.65 -27.62
N LYS A 61 11.32 25.80 -28.10
CA LYS A 61 10.24 26.19 -29.01
C LYS A 61 9.21 27.12 -28.32
N HIS A 62 8.90 26.80 -27.06
CA HIS A 62 8.00 27.63 -26.25
C HIS A 62 8.64 28.99 -25.95
N LEU A 63 9.92 29.03 -25.59
CA LEU A 63 10.64 30.29 -25.34
C LEU A 63 10.64 31.24 -26.57
N GLN A 64 10.86 30.69 -27.77
CA GLN A 64 10.77 31.45 -29.02
C GLN A 64 9.36 32.03 -29.26
N LEU A 65 8.32 31.27 -28.93
CA LEU A 65 6.94 31.74 -29.04
C LEU A 65 6.64 32.86 -28.03
N PHE A 66 7.07 32.70 -26.75
CA PHE A 66 6.95 33.77 -25.75
C PHE A 66 7.65 35.05 -26.21
N GLU A 67 8.88 34.94 -26.75
CA GLU A 67 9.62 36.06 -27.32
C GLU A 67 8.87 36.72 -28.49
N ALA A 68 8.31 35.91 -29.41
CA ALA A 68 7.53 36.42 -30.55
C ALA A 68 6.23 37.13 -30.11
N PHE A 69 5.63 36.74 -29.00
CA PHE A 69 4.48 37.40 -28.38
C PHE A 69 4.89 38.62 -27.54
N GLY A 70 6.17 38.83 -27.26
CA GLY A 70 6.67 39.91 -26.39
C GLY A 70 6.27 39.74 -24.93
N VAL A 71 6.10 38.48 -24.46
CA VAL A 71 5.70 38.15 -23.11
C VAL A 71 6.81 37.36 -22.42
N GLU A 72 7.07 37.69 -21.16
CA GLU A 72 8.02 36.91 -20.34
C GLU A 72 7.53 35.46 -20.13
N PRO A 73 8.38 34.46 -20.34
CA PRO A 73 8.02 33.08 -20.16
C PRO A 73 7.83 32.71 -18.68
N PRO A 74 7.05 31.69 -18.37
CA PRO A 74 6.95 31.13 -17.01
C PRO A 74 8.28 30.52 -16.57
N ILE A 75 8.43 30.31 -15.28
CA ILE A 75 9.56 29.56 -14.71
C ILE A 75 9.34 28.07 -15.01
N TYR A 76 10.38 27.40 -15.52
CA TYR A 76 10.33 25.96 -15.83
C TYR A 76 10.98 25.10 -14.76
N ALA A 77 10.39 23.94 -14.52
CA ALA A 77 10.94 22.87 -13.70
C ALA A 77 10.68 21.52 -14.39
N HIS A 78 11.73 20.88 -14.88
CA HIS A 78 11.62 19.56 -15.51
C HIS A 78 12.01 18.48 -14.52
N ILE A 79 11.01 17.70 -14.09
CA ILE A 79 11.19 16.59 -13.15
C ILE A 79 11.64 15.32 -13.90
N PRO A 80 12.50 14.48 -13.28
CA PRO A 80 13.01 13.28 -13.93
C PRO A 80 11.91 12.26 -14.20
N LEU A 81 12.18 11.33 -15.13
CA LEU A 81 11.28 10.24 -15.45
C LEU A 81 11.22 9.22 -14.31
N ILE A 82 10.09 8.55 -14.20
CA ILE A 82 9.95 7.35 -13.38
C ILE A 82 10.23 6.15 -14.28
N LEU A 83 11.10 5.26 -13.80
CA LEU A 83 11.54 4.07 -14.53
C LEU A 83 10.94 2.82 -13.86
N ASN A 84 10.73 1.79 -14.66
CA ASN A 84 10.47 0.44 -14.17
C ASN A 84 11.70 -0.11 -13.43
N PRO A 85 11.57 -1.19 -12.63
CA PRO A 85 12.71 -1.82 -11.94
C PRO A 85 13.83 -2.23 -12.87
N ASP A 86 13.54 -2.60 -14.13
CA ASP A 86 14.51 -2.97 -15.17
C ASP A 86 15.22 -1.76 -15.81
N GLY A 87 14.82 -0.53 -15.46
CA GLY A 87 15.37 0.72 -16.00
C GLY A 87 14.70 1.22 -17.27
N SER A 88 13.70 0.55 -17.80
CA SER A 88 12.87 1.07 -18.90
C SER A 88 11.95 2.21 -18.44
N LYS A 89 11.59 3.13 -19.35
CA LYS A 89 10.64 4.20 -19.03
C LYS A 89 9.27 3.60 -18.67
N MET A 90 8.72 3.97 -17.52
CA MET A 90 7.37 3.57 -17.11
C MET A 90 6.33 4.13 -18.10
N SER A 91 5.43 3.28 -18.53
CA SER A 91 4.35 3.61 -19.47
C SER A 91 2.99 3.56 -18.79
N LYS A 92 1.97 4.16 -19.41
CA LYS A 92 0.58 4.14 -18.90
C LYS A 92 -0.04 2.72 -18.79
N ARG A 93 0.63 1.71 -19.33
CA ARG A 93 0.18 0.30 -19.31
C ARG A 93 0.86 -0.53 -18.24
N ASP A 94 1.85 0.04 -17.58
CA ASP A 94 2.60 -0.66 -16.54
C ASP A 94 1.83 -0.61 -15.21
N THR A 95 1.93 -1.67 -14.42
CA THR A 95 1.29 -1.75 -13.11
C THR A 95 1.75 -0.60 -12.21
N GLY A 96 0.80 0.10 -11.59
CA GLY A 96 1.07 1.26 -10.74
C GLY A 96 1.18 2.59 -11.50
N ALA A 97 0.94 2.62 -12.82
CA ALA A 97 0.91 3.86 -13.59
C ALA A 97 -0.41 4.63 -13.48
N ALA A 98 -1.50 3.96 -13.12
CA ALA A 98 -2.83 4.56 -13.01
C ALA A 98 -3.27 4.67 -11.54
N VAL A 99 -3.62 5.88 -11.09
CA VAL A 99 -4.04 6.14 -9.69
C VAL A 99 -5.23 5.26 -9.26
N GLY A 100 -6.18 4.99 -10.16
CA GLY A 100 -7.33 4.13 -9.86
C GLY A 100 -6.98 2.67 -9.52
N GLU A 101 -5.80 2.18 -9.94
CA GLU A 101 -5.34 0.83 -9.58
C GLU A 101 -4.99 0.73 -8.10
N TYR A 102 -4.38 1.77 -7.51
CA TYR A 102 -4.05 1.79 -6.09
C TYR A 102 -5.27 1.64 -5.20
N GLN A 103 -6.37 2.32 -5.55
CA GLN A 103 -7.63 2.17 -4.83
C GLN A 103 -8.16 0.72 -4.91
N GLN A 104 -8.12 0.11 -6.10
CA GLN A 104 -8.57 -1.28 -6.28
C GLN A 104 -7.72 -2.27 -5.50
N LEU A 105 -6.42 -2.03 -5.42
CA LEU A 105 -5.46 -2.82 -4.64
C LEU A 105 -5.56 -2.57 -3.12
N GLY A 106 -6.27 -1.53 -2.69
CA GLY A 106 -6.50 -1.26 -1.28
C GLY A 106 -5.45 -0.38 -0.60
N PHE A 107 -4.74 0.44 -1.37
CA PHE A 107 -3.88 1.48 -0.80
C PHE A 107 -4.71 2.61 -0.22
N LEU A 108 -4.26 3.19 0.89
CA LEU A 108 -4.80 4.44 1.41
C LEU A 108 -4.35 5.62 0.52
N PRO A 109 -5.20 6.63 0.26
CA PRO A 109 -4.82 7.81 -0.53
C PRO A 109 -3.54 8.49 0.00
N ASP A 110 -3.46 8.76 1.29
CA ASP A 110 -2.30 9.40 1.93
C ASP A 110 -1.01 8.59 1.75
N ALA A 111 -1.09 7.26 1.72
CA ALA A 111 0.05 6.40 1.46
C ALA A 111 0.54 6.51 0.00
N VAL A 112 -0.39 6.64 -0.95
CA VAL A 112 -0.07 6.85 -2.36
C VAL A 112 0.58 8.21 -2.56
N ASP A 113 0.02 9.28 -1.98
CA ASP A 113 0.57 10.63 -2.07
C ASP A 113 1.98 10.68 -1.46
N ASN A 114 2.18 10.07 -0.29
CA ASN A 114 3.49 9.98 0.34
C ASN A 114 4.50 9.22 -0.54
N PHE A 115 4.11 8.07 -1.09
CA PHE A 115 4.99 7.29 -1.95
C PHE A 115 5.37 8.02 -3.24
N ILE A 116 4.39 8.66 -3.92
CA ILE A 116 4.62 9.44 -5.14
C ILE A 116 5.58 10.60 -4.86
N ALA A 117 5.41 11.30 -3.74
CA ALA A 117 6.34 12.37 -3.36
C ALA A 117 7.78 11.85 -3.26
N LEU A 118 7.99 10.70 -2.61
CA LEU A 118 9.32 10.10 -2.44
C LEU A 118 9.96 9.59 -3.74
N LEU A 119 9.18 9.37 -4.81
CA LEU A 119 9.74 8.94 -6.09
C LEU A 119 10.63 9.99 -6.75
N GLY A 120 10.37 11.26 -6.52
CA GLY A 120 11.13 12.33 -7.17
C GLY A 120 11.67 13.41 -6.23
N TRP A 121 11.31 13.36 -4.96
CA TRP A 121 11.68 14.35 -3.97
C TRP A 121 12.38 13.69 -2.76
N SER A 122 13.43 14.33 -2.26
CA SER A 122 14.14 13.90 -1.07
C SER A 122 13.97 14.94 0.04
N PRO A 123 13.30 14.58 1.13
CA PRO A 123 13.25 15.44 2.31
C PRO A 123 14.64 15.58 2.92
N LYS A 124 14.86 16.69 3.62
CA LYS A 124 16.08 16.84 4.44
C LYS A 124 15.93 15.97 5.70
N GLY A 125 16.67 14.86 5.78
CA GLY A 125 16.64 13.91 6.90
C GLY A 125 16.18 12.51 6.48
N ASP A 126 15.94 11.66 7.49
CA ASP A 126 15.66 10.22 7.31
C ASP A 126 14.15 9.88 7.38
N GLN A 127 13.28 10.90 7.47
CA GLN A 127 11.85 10.69 7.53
C GLN A 127 11.34 10.23 6.16
N GLU A 128 10.60 9.13 6.13
CA GLU A 128 9.99 8.59 4.90
C GLU A 128 8.46 8.53 4.99
N ILE A 129 7.88 8.61 6.19
CA ILE A 129 6.43 8.59 6.37
C ILE A 129 5.96 9.99 6.70
N PHE A 130 5.08 10.51 5.85
CA PHE A 130 4.53 11.85 5.91
C PHE A 130 3.01 11.82 5.77
N SER A 131 2.31 12.56 6.60
CA SER A 131 0.94 12.96 6.30
C SER A 131 0.90 13.94 5.11
N LEU A 132 -0.25 14.09 4.47
CA LEU A 132 -0.43 15.08 3.40
C LEU A 132 -0.09 16.50 3.89
N GLN A 133 -0.46 16.85 5.14
CA GLN A 133 -0.15 18.14 5.71
C GLN A 133 1.37 18.37 5.86
N GLU A 134 2.10 17.36 6.34
CA GLU A 134 3.57 17.44 6.43
C GLU A 134 4.23 17.53 5.06
N LEU A 135 3.68 16.85 4.03
CA LEU A 135 4.16 16.99 2.65
C LEU A 135 3.96 18.43 2.15
N ILE A 136 2.79 19.03 2.37
CA ILE A 136 2.51 20.42 1.98
C ILE A 136 3.48 21.38 2.65
N GLU A 137 3.80 21.18 3.92
CA GLU A 137 4.69 22.07 4.70
C GLU A 137 6.18 21.93 4.31
N LYS A 138 6.60 20.71 3.93
CA LYS A 138 8.02 20.39 3.73
C LYS A 138 8.45 20.37 2.27
N PHE A 139 7.50 20.16 1.34
CA PHE A 139 7.81 20.05 -0.08
C PHE A 139 8.30 21.38 -0.64
N ASP A 140 9.46 21.34 -1.31
CA ASP A 140 9.94 22.40 -2.17
C ASP A 140 10.60 21.82 -3.44
N LEU A 141 10.65 22.63 -4.52
CA LEU A 141 11.24 22.20 -5.77
C LEU A 141 12.76 22.02 -5.70
N ALA A 142 13.44 22.64 -4.72
CA ALA A 142 14.87 22.47 -4.53
C ALA A 142 15.23 21.07 -3.98
N GLY A 143 14.27 20.39 -3.36
CA GLY A 143 14.39 19.01 -2.91
C GLY A 143 14.12 17.96 -3.99
N VAL A 144 13.68 18.38 -5.18
CA VAL A 144 13.42 17.44 -6.28
C VAL A 144 14.74 16.92 -6.84
N ASN A 145 14.85 15.59 -6.94
CA ASN A 145 16.03 14.91 -7.46
C ASN A 145 16.18 15.17 -8.97
N ARG A 146 17.43 15.22 -9.44
CA ARG A 146 17.74 15.36 -10.88
C ARG A 146 17.81 14.02 -11.60
N SER A 147 17.96 12.95 -10.86
CA SER A 147 18.09 11.59 -11.42
C SER A 147 16.75 10.87 -11.45
N PRO A 148 16.49 10.07 -12.49
CA PRO A 148 15.28 9.24 -12.55
C PRO A 148 15.14 8.33 -11.32
N ALA A 149 13.91 8.19 -10.82
CA ALA A 149 13.58 7.26 -9.76
C ALA A 149 13.08 5.93 -10.34
N LYS A 150 13.41 4.82 -9.70
CA LYS A 150 12.82 3.52 -10.03
C LYS A 150 11.56 3.30 -9.19
N PHE A 151 10.50 2.88 -9.85
CA PHE A 151 9.28 2.49 -9.19
C PHE A 151 9.50 1.18 -8.42
N ASP A 152 9.22 1.20 -7.11
CA ASP A 152 9.37 0.05 -6.23
C ASP A 152 8.03 -0.21 -5.52
N ILE A 153 7.32 -1.24 -5.96
CA ILE A 153 6.02 -1.62 -5.41
C ILE A 153 6.13 -2.16 -3.98
N GLU A 154 7.26 -2.78 -3.62
CA GLU A 154 7.48 -3.27 -2.26
C GLU A 154 7.63 -2.10 -1.28
N LYS A 155 8.35 -1.05 -1.69
CA LYS A 155 8.43 0.20 -0.92
C LYS A 155 7.07 0.89 -0.82
N CYS A 156 6.29 0.91 -1.90
CA CYS A 156 4.92 1.44 -1.88
C CYS A 156 4.05 0.69 -0.87
N SER A 157 4.12 -0.65 -0.88
CA SER A 157 3.39 -1.50 0.06
C SER A 157 3.85 -1.30 1.50
N TRP A 158 5.14 -1.09 1.72
CA TRP A 158 5.67 -0.77 3.05
C TRP A 158 5.16 0.59 3.55
N VAL A 159 5.16 1.62 2.71
CA VAL A 159 4.59 2.93 3.05
C VAL A 159 3.12 2.78 3.42
N SER A 160 2.35 2.02 2.63
CA SER A 160 0.93 1.74 2.92
C SER A 160 0.75 1.06 4.28
N GLN A 161 1.57 0.07 4.59
CA GLN A 161 1.53 -0.60 5.90
C GLN A 161 1.75 0.37 7.06
N GLN A 162 2.69 1.33 6.92
CA GLN A 162 2.93 2.33 7.96
C GLN A 162 1.73 3.26 8.15
N HIS A 163 1.11 3.71 7.06
CA HIS A 163 -0.10 4.52 7.13
C HIS A 163 -1.28 3.75 7.74
N ILE A 164 -1.47 2.48 7.35
CA ILE A 164 -2.49 1.61 7.95
C ILE A 164 -2.25 1.45 9.46
N ALA A 165 -1.02 1.20 9.88
CA ALA A 165 -0.68 1.02 11.30
C ALA A 165 -0.90 2.29 12.14
N ALA A 166 -0.82 3.47 11.51
CA ALA A 166 -1.04 4.77 12.17
C ALA A 166 -2.52 5.14 12.34
N LEU A 167 -3.45 4.46 11.66
CA LEU A 167 -4.88 4.70 11.82
C LEU A 167 -5.36 4.32 13.21
N SER A 168 -6.39 5.02 13.70
CA SER A 168 -7.14 4.50 14.85
C SER A 168 -7.86 3.19 14.46
N PRO A 169 -8.13 2.27 15.41
CA PRO A 169 -8.87 1.05 15.10
C PRO A 169 -10.22 1.30 14.41
N ALA A 170 -10.92 2.37 14.78
CA ALA A 170 -12.19 2.75 14.19
C ALA A 170 -12.04 3.26 12.75
N ASP A 171 -11.02 4.08 12.48
CA ASP A 171 -10.74 4.57 11.12
C ASP A 171 -10.29 3.44 10.22
N PHE A 172 -9.49 2.51 10.74
CA PHE A 172 -9.09 1.31 10.01
C PHE A 172 -10.29 0.43 9.67
N ALA A 173 -11.18 0.16 10.62
CA ALA A 173 -12.39 -0.62 10.38
C ALA A 173 -13.28 0.04 9.31
N ALA A 174 -13.46 1.36 9.40
CA ALA A 174 -14.21 2.12 8.40
C ALA A 174 -13.59 2.03 6.99
N ALA A 175 -12.25 2.14 6.89
CA ALA A 175 -11.52 2.04 5.62
C ALA A 175 -11.54 0.61 5.04
N ALA A 176 -11.48 -0.42 5.88
CA ALA A 176 -11.49 -1.83 5.47
C ALA A 176 -12.89 -2.33 5.05
N LYS A 177 -13.95 -1.74 5.62
CA LYS A 177 -15.34 -2.18 5.43
C LYS A 177 -15.74 -2.40 3.97
N PRO A 178 -15.49 -1.48 3.01
CA PRO A 178 -15.88 -1.68 1.61
C PRO A 178 -15.24 -2.91 0.96
N TYR A 179 -14.02 -3.27 1.35
CA TYR A 179 -13.32 -4.45 0.82
C TYR A 179 -13.91 -5.74 1.40
N VAL A 180 -14.28 -5.72 2.67
CA VAL A 180 -14.92 -6.85 3.37
C VAL A 180 -16.32 -7.12 2.81
N GLU A 181 -17.12 -6.06 2.59
CA GLU A 181 -18.44 -6.15 1.95
C GLU A 181 -18.34 -6.68 0.51
N LYS A 182 -17.36 -6.19 -0.27
CA LYS A 182 -17.10 -6.65 -1.64
C LYS A 182 -16.72 -8.13 -1.69
N ALA A 183 -16.04 -8.64 -0.66
CA ALA A 183 -15.69 -10.06 -0.53
C ALA A 183 -16.88 -10.92 -0.06
N GLY A 184 -18.06 -10.33 0.22
CA GLY A 184 -19.25 -11.06 0.67
C GLY A 184 -19.17 -11.55 2.11
N ILE A 185 -18.27 -11.02 2.93
CA ILE A 185 -18.14 -11.37 4.35
C ILE A 185 -19.19 -10.58 5.13
N ALA A 186 -19.97 -11.29 5.93
CA ALA A 186 -21.00 -10.67 6.77
C ALA A 186 -20.37 -9.78 7.85
N ILE A 187 -20.92 -8.59 8.01
CA ILE A 187 -20.53 -7.62 9.03
C ILE A 187 -21.55 -7.69 10.16
N ASP A 188 -21.08 -7.96 11.38
CA ASP A 188 -21.86 -7.99 12.60
C ASP A 188 -21.30 -6.97 13.63
N ASP A 189 -21.86 -6.98 14.85
CA ASP A 189 -21.47 -6.10 15.94
C ASP A 189 -20.01 -6.28 16.43
N ARG A 190 -19.35 -7.36 16.05
CA ARG A 190 -17.93 -7.64 16.35
C ARG A 190 -16.98 -7.07 15.31
N PHE A 191 -17.49 -6.49 14.23
CA PHE A 191 -16.67 -6.12 13.07
C PHE A 191 -15.48 -5.22 13.42
N ASP A 192 -15.68 -4.23 14.28
CA ASP A 192 -14.59 -3.32 14.67
C ASP A 192 -13.45 -4.05 15.36
N ALA A 193 -13.77 -4.99 16.26
CA ALA A 193 -12.76 -5.82 16.92
C ALA A 193 -12.08 -6.80 15.95
N ILE A 194 -12.87 -7.39 15.05
CA ILE A 194 -12.37 -8.30 14.01
C ILE A 194 -11.40 -7.54 13.08
N ALA A 195 -11.80 -6.37 12.58
CA ALA A 195 -10.96 -5.56 11.71
C ALA A 195 -9.67 -5.13 12.43
N ALA A 196 -9.78 -4.60 13.66
CA ALA A 196 -8.62 -4.18 14.45
C ALA A 196 -7.58 -5.29 14.61
N SER A 197 -8.02 -6.55 14.78
CA SER A 197 -7.12 -7.70 14.89
C SER A 197 -6.26 -7.96 13.64
N ALA A 198 -6.70 -7.47 12.48
CA ALA A 198 -5.99 -7.61 11.20
C ALA A 198 -5.05 -6.44 10.89
N GLN A 199 -5.19 -5.29 11.56
CA GLN A 199 -4.53 -4.03 11.19
C GLN A 199 -3.01 -4.16 11.04
N GLU A 200 -2.33 -4.82 11.96
CA GLU A 200 -0.88 -5.04 11.91
C GLU A 200 -0.46 -6.18 10.96
N LYS A 201 -1.41 -6.90 10.38
CA LYS A 201 -1.15 -8.10 9.57
C LYS A 201 -1.28 -7.86 8.08
N VAL A 202 -1.73 -6.69 7.68
CA VAL A 202 -1.98 -6.33 6.29
C VAL A 202 -1.11 -5.16 5.85
N LYS A 203 -0.76 -5.12 4.58
CA LYS A 203 -0.13 -3.99 3.92
C LYS A 203 -1.12 -3.19 3.10
N LEU A 204 -2.23 -3.83 2.70
CA LEU A 204 -3.28 -3.27 1.86
C LEU A 204 -4.65 -3.61 2.45
N LEU A 205 -5.61 -2.70 2.30
CA LEU A 205 -6.98 -2.92 2.77
C LEU A 205 -7.67 -4.10 2.08
N SER A 206 -7.26 -4.40 0.83
CA SER A 206 -7.78 -5.56 0.09
C SER A 206 -7.37 -6.92 0.67
N GLU A 207 -6.35 -6.96 1.53
CA GLU A 207 -5.89 -8.19 2.20
C GLU A 207 -6.71 -8.51 3.45
N VAL A 208 -7.46 -7.52 3.98
CA VAL A 208 -8.24 -7.68 5.21
C VAL A 208 -9.24 -8.84 5.13
N PRO A 209 -10.03 -9.00 4.05
CA PRO A 209 -10.95 -10.12 3.92
C PRO A 209 -10.30 -11.49 4.14
N ASP A 210 -9.11 -11.71 3.55
CA ASP A 210 -8.41 -12.99 3.65
C ASP A 210 -7.96 -13.26 5.10
N VAL A 211 -7.56 -12.23 5.82
CA VAL A 211 -7.08 -12.34 7.21
C VAL A 211 -8.22 -12.60 8.19
N ILE A 212 -9.45 -12.09 7.92
CA ILE A 212 -10.57 -12.13 8.89
C ILE A 212 -11.69 -13.09 8.53
N SER A 213 -11.71 -13.66 7.33
CA SER A 213 -12.81 -14.50 6.83
C SER A 213 -13.21 -15.64 7.75
N PHE A 214 -12.24 -16.20 8.47
CA PHE A 214 -12.47 -17.30 9.39
C PHE A 214 -13.34 -16.91 10.61
N TYR A 215 -13.44 -15.64 10.99
CA TYR A 215 -14.25 -15.24 12.14
C TYR A 215 -15.75 -15.43 11.91
N THR A 216 -16.20 -15.22 10.69
CA THR A 216 -17.62 -15.31 10.30
C THR A 216 -17.98 -16.63 9.58
N ASN A 217 -16.96 -17.39 9.16
CA ASN A 217 -17.15 -18.69 8.55
C ASN A 217 -16.85 -19.81 9.56
N ALA A 218 -17.89 -20.50 9.99
CA ALA A 218 -17.74 -21.62 10.93
C ALA A 218 -17.02 -22.84 10.32
N ASP A 219 -17.12 -22.98 8.99
CA ASP A 219 -16.54 -24.07 8.20
C ASP A 219 -15.33 -23.62 7.36
N TYR A 220 -14.53 -22.68 7.89
CA TYR A 220 -13.32 -22.20 7.24
C TYR A 220 -12.40 -23.37 6.83
N PRO A 221 -11.74 -23.28 5.66
CA PRO A 221 -10.81 -24.31 5.20
C PRO A 221 -9.49 -24.24 5.97
N PHE A 222 -8.84 -25.36 6.12
CA PHE A 222 -7.46 -25.41 6.59
C PHE A 222 -6.48 -25.22 5.44
N ALA A 223 -5.52 -24.31 5.59
CA ALA A 223 -4.41 -24.17 4.65
C ALA A 223 -3.56 -25.47 4.63
N PRO A 224 -3.34 -26.08 3.47
CA PRO A 224 -2.64 -27.38 3.40
C PRO A 224 -1.26 -27.36 4.06
N GLU A 225 -0.49 -26.29 3.85
CA GLU A 225 0.83 -26.12 4.45
C GLU A 225 0.80 -25.97 5.97
N ALA A 226 -0.29 -25.40 6.52
CA ALA A 226 -0.48 -25.29 7.95
C ALA A 226 -0.78 -26.66 8.57
N VAL A 227 -1.61 -27.46 7.90
CA VAL A 227 -1.92 -28.84 8.31
C VAL A 227 -0.67 -29.72 8.29
N GLU A 228 0.11 -29.67 7.21
CA GLU A 228 1.36 -30.41 7.12
C GLU A 228 2.33 -30.06 8.25
N LYS A 229 2.40 -28.80 8.60
CA LYS A 229 3.26 -28.32 9.69
C LYS A 229 2.74 -28.80 11.06
N VAL A 230 1.42 -28.86 11.28
CA VAL A 230 0.84 -29.45 12.50
C VAL A 230 1.15 -30.92 12.58
N LYS A 231 1.00 -31.68 11.49
CA LYS A 231 1.26 -33.15 11.43
C LYS A 231 2.72 -33.53 11.67
N LYS A 232 3.68 -32.60 11.50
CA LYS A 232 5.08 -32.82 11.88
C LYS A 232 5.30 -32.90 13.39
N ASN A 233 4.32 -32.52 14.20
CA ASN A 233 4.34 -32.66 15.66
C ASN A 233 3.44 -33.82 16.06
N ASP A 234 4.03 -34.97 16.31
CA ASP A 234 3.31 -36.20 16.66
C ASP A 234 2.41 -36.07 17.90
N GLN A 235 2.67 -35.06 18.75
CA GLN A 235 1.87 -34.78 19.94
C GLN A 235 0.75 -33.77 19.71
N ALA A 236 0.65 -33.17 18.51
CA ALA A 236 -0.24 -32.03 18.26
C ALA A 236 -1.71 -32.38 18.55
N VAL A 237 -2.19 -33.52 18.10
CA VAL A 237 -3.58 -33.94 18.28
C VAL A 237 -3.88 -34.18 19.78
N VAL A 238 -3.02 -34.92 20.49
CA VAL A 238 -3.18 -35.17 21.94
C VAL A 238 -3.14 -33.83 22.73
N LEU A 239 -2.23 -32.93 22.37
CA LEU A 239 -2.16 -31.64 23.04
C LEU A 239 -3.39 -30.75 22.75
N LEU A 240 -3.97 -30.81 21.55
CA LEU A 240 -5.22 -30.10 21.21
C LEU A 240 -6.42 -30.70 21.96
N GLU A 241 -6.48 -32.02 22.15
CA GLU A 241 -7.51 -32.68 23.01
C GLU A 241 -7.44 -32.16 24.44
N LYS A 242 -6.24 -32.17 25.04
CA LYS A 242 -6.02 -31.62 26.36
C LYS A 242 -6.32 -30.14 26.49
N LEU A 243 -6.03 -29.35 25.43
CA LEU A 243 -6.40 -27.93 25.36
C LEU A 243 -7.92 -27.76 25.33
N ALA A 244 -8.64 -28.55 24.53
CA ALA A 244 -10.10 -28.48 24.46
C ALA A 244 -10.75 -28.75 25.83
N GLU A 245 -10.26 -29.77 26.58
CA GLU A 245 -10.70 -30.05 27.94
C GLU A 245 -10.43 -28.89 28.89
N ALA A 246 -9.21 -28.32 28.83
CA ALA A 246 -8.80 -27.22 29.70
C ALA A 246 -9.59 -25.92 29.41
N LEU A 247 -9.81 -25.58 28.13
CA LEU A 247 -10.61 -24.40 27.72
C LEU A 247 -12.09 -24.59 28.11
N ASP A 248 -12.63 -25.80 28.00
CA ASP A 248 -14.02 -26.09 28.34
C ASP A 248 -14.25 -25.97 29.87
N ALA A 249 -13.27 -26.36 30.68
CA ALA A 249 -13.30 -26.21 32.12
C ALA A 249 -13.01 -24.81 32.65
N LEU A 250 -12.54 -23.87 31.80
CA LEU A 250 -12.07 -22.56 32.22
C LEU A 250 -13.24 -21.67 32.70
N GLY A 251 -13.13 -21.15 33.93
CA GLY A 251 -14.14 -20.30 34.55
C GLY A 251 -14.01 -18.82 34.09
N ASP A 252 -12.79 -18.31 33.96
CA ASP A 252 -12.48 -16.97 33.50
C ASP A 252 -11.85 -17.02 32.10
N TRP A 253 -12.59 -16.53 31.09
CA TRP A 253 -12.13 -16.58 29.71
C TRP A 253 -10.93 -15.66 29.42
N SER A 254 -10.68 -14.67 30.25
CA SER A 254 -9.50 -13.80 30.13
C SER A 254 -8.17 -14.57 30.21
N GLU A 255 -8.17 -15.76 30.83
CA GLU A 255 -7.01 -16.63 30.95
C GLU A 255 -6.83 -17.62 29.78
N ALA A 256 -7.71 -17.58 28.77
CA ALA A 256 -7.69 -18.55 27.65
C ALA A 256 -6.33 -18.63 26.93
N LYS A 257 -5.70 -17.48 26.64
CA LYS A 257 -4.36 -17.47 26.03
C LYS A 257 -3.28 -18.08 26.92
N ALA A 258 -3.30 -17.79 28.22
CA ALA A 258 -2.36 -18.36 29.19
C ALA A 258 -2.54 -19.87 29.34
N THR A 259 -3.79 -20.34 29.25
CA THR A 259 -4.15 -21.78 29.32
C THR A 259 -3.47 -22.60 28.24
N ILE A 260 -3.24 -22.06 27.02
CA ILE A 260 -2.49 -22.75 25.96
C ILE A 260 -1.08 -23.10 26.43
N GLY A 261 -0.36 -22.15 27.00
CA GLY A 261 0.99 -22.36 27.50
C GLY A 261 1.04 -23.30 28.74
N ALA A 262 0.06 -23.17 29.63
CA ALA A 262 -0.08 -24.02 30.82
C ALA A 262 -0.37 -25.50 30.43
N THR A 263 -1.29 -25.74 29.51
CA THR A 263 -1.61 -27.06 28.98
C THR A 263 -0.40 -27.73 28.33
N ALA A 264 0.36 -27.00 27.50
CA ALA A 264 1.58 -27.53 26.90
C ALA A 264 2.58 -27.99 27.98
N LYS A 265 2.86 -27.14 28.97
CA LYS A 265 3.80 -27.44 30.07
C LYS A 265 3.34 -28.64 30.90
N ALA A 266 2.05 -28.70 31.24
CA ALA A 266 1.48 -29.82 32.03
C ALA A 266 1.62 -31.18 31.33
N ASN A 267 1.72 -31.15 29.98
CA ASN A 267 1.89 -32.36 29.17
C ASN A 267 3.34 -32.53 28.63
N GLY A 268 4.33 -31.88 29.26
CA GLY A 268 5.75 -32.05 28.93
C GLY A 268 6.18 -31.41 27.62
N ALA A 269 5.36 -30.55 27.03
CA ALA A 269 5.62 -29.89 25.78
C ALA A 269 6.04 -28.40 25.97
N LYS A 270 6.77 -27.86 24.99
CA LYS A 270 7.06 -26.43 24.96
C LYS A 270 5.82 -25.63 24.50
N PRO A 271 5.57 -24.40 24.99
CA PRO A 271 4.40 -23.61 24.61
C PRO A 271 4.21 -23.48 23.09
N GLY A 272 5.29 -23.29 22.32
CA GLY A 272 5.24 -23.17 20.86
C GLY A 272 4.70 -24.43 20.14
N GLN A 273 4.83 -25.59 20.75
CA GLN A 273 4.33 -26.87 20.20
C GLN A 273 2.80 -26.97 20.24
N LEU A 274 2.14 -26.14 21.06
CA LEU A 274 0.68 -26.07 21.13
C LEU A 274 0.13 -24.77 20.56
N MET A 275 0.86 -23.65 20.68
CA MET A 275 0.39 -22.37 20.16
C MET A 275 0.13 -22.39 18.64
N PHE A 276 1.03 -22.99 17.86
CA PHE A 276 0.86 -23.10 16.42
C PHE A 276 -0.32 -24.00 16.01
N PRO A 277 -0.45 -25.25 16.53
CA PRO A 277 -1.64 -26.07 16.30
C PRO A 277 -2.94 -25.38 16.72
N THR A 278 -2.93 -24.64 17.83
CA THR A 278 -4.11 -23.87 18.27
C THR A 278 -4.49 -22.78 17.27
N ARG A 279 -3.52 -22.07 16.70
CA ARG A 279 -3.78 -21.07 15.64
C ARG A 279 -4.45 -21.72 14.44
N VAL A 280 -3.90 -22.85 13.97
CA VAL A 280 -4.48 -23.58 12.84
C VAL A 280 -5.89 -24.06 13.19
N ALA A 281 -6.10 -24.55 14.42
CA ALA A 281 -7.41 -25.00 14.89
C ALA A 281 -8.45 -23.85 14.93
N LEU A 282 -8.06 -22.63 15.27
CA LEU A 282 -8.98 -21.51 15.41
C LEU A 282 -9.25 -20.79 14.08
N SER A 283 -8.27 -20.73 13.17
CA SER A 283 -8.34 -19.92 11.96
C SER A 283 -8.13 -20.67 10.64
N GLY A 284 -7.66 -21.91 10.68
CA GLY A 284 -7.23 -22.66 9.49
C GLY A 284 -5.88 -22.21 8.92
N MET A 285 -5.25 -21.16 9.47
CA MET A 285 -4.12 -20.44 8.87
C MET A 285 -2.83 -20.63 9.66
N ALA A 286 -1.68 -20.52 8.96
CA ALA A 286 -0.36 -20.57 9.60
C ALA A 286 0.04 -19.23 10.27
N GLY A 287 -0.54 -18.13 9.85
CA GLY A 287 -0.32 -16.77 10.35
C GLY A 287 -1.63 -16.03 10.62
N GLY A 288 -1.55 -14.74 10.97
CA GLY A 288 -2.74 -13.92 11.18
C GLY A 288 -2.77 -13.20 12.53
N PRO A 289 -3.96 -12.81 13.03
CA PRO A 289 -4.16 -12.07 14.28
C PRO A 289 -3.56 -12.75 15.51
N ASP A 290 -3.40 -11.99 16.60
CA ASP A 290 -2.92 -12.56 17.87
C ASP A 290 -3.89 -13.62 18.41
N LEU A 291 -3.36 -14.69 18.98
CA LEU A 291 -4.18 -15.81 19.50
C LEU A 291 -5.13 -15.37 20.61
N GLY A 292 -4.73 -14.41 21.45
CA GLY A 292 -5.60 -13.88 22.51
C GLY A 292 -6.76 -13.09 21.91
N GLU A 293 -6.52 -12.30 20.88
CA GLU A 293 -7.57 -11.57 20.16
C GLU A 293 -8.54 -12.55 19.49
N ILE A 294 -8.02 -13.59 18.80
CA ILE A 294 -8.86 -14.61 18.20
C ILE A 294 -9.77 -15.26 19.23
N LEU A 295 -9.22 -15.70 20.37
CA LEU A 295 -9.97 -16.32 21.44
C LEU A 295 -11.05 -15.41 22.03
N ASN A 296 -10.70 -14.12 22.25
CA ASN A 296 -11.63 -13.14 22.79
C ASN A 296 -12.80 -12.85 21.84
N ILE A 297 -12.51 -12.73 20.53
CA ILE A 297 -13.53 -12.43 19.50
C ILE A 297 -14.43 -13.64 19.25
N LEU A 298 -13.88 -14.85 19.20
CA LEU A 298 -14.65 -16.09 18.99
C LEU A 298 -15.45 -16.48 20.24
N GLY A 299 -14.94 -16.17 21.42
CA GLY A 299 -15.51 -16.61 22.68
C GLY A 299 -15.27 -18.10 22.99
N LYS A 300 -15.72 -18.54 24.17
CA LYS A 300 -15.44 -19.85 24.71
C LYS A 300 -16.02 -20.98 23.85
N GLU A 301 -17.33 -20.92 23.60
CA GLU A 301 -18.04 -22.01 22.91
C GLU A 301 -17.48 -22.29 21.53
N GLU A 302 -17.29 -21.22 20.72
CA GLU A 302 -16.80 -21.37 19.37
C GLU A 302 -15.33 -21.80 19.34
N SER A 303 -14.50 -21.29 20.24
CA SER A 303 -13.10 -21.70 20.33
C SER A 303 -12.93 -23.16 20.65
N VAL A 304 -13.68 -23.65 21.65
CA VAL A 304 -13.67 -25.09 22.04
C VAL A 304 -14.21 -25.98 20.90
N ARG A 305 -15.29 -25.53 20.23
CA ARG A 305 -15.85 -26.26 19.07
C ARG A 305 -14.80 -26.41 17.97
N ARG A 306 -14.07 -25.32 17.63
CA ARG A 306 -13.03 -25.32 16.59
C ARG A 306 -11.87 -26.24 16.92
N VAL A 307 -11.39 -26.22 18.16
CA VAL A 307 -10.32 -27.13 18.62
C VAL A 307 -10.77 -28.57 18.52
N LYS A 308 -11.99 -28.93 19.00
CA LYS A 308 -12.56 -30.27 18.91
C LYS A 308 -12.73 -30.71 17.44
N ARG A 309 -13.21 -29.84 16.55
CA ARG A 309 -13.30 -30.12 15.11
C ARG A 309 -11.93 -30.50 14.55
N THR A 310 -10.90 -29.70 14.85
CA THR A 310 -9.54 -29.93 14.33
C THR A 310 -8.96 -31.24 14.81
N VAL A 311 -9.19 -31.62 16.07
CA VAL A 311 -8.82 -32.95 16.60
C VAL A 311 -9.45 -34.03 15.74
N ALA A 312 -10.76 -33.94 15.46
CA ALA A 312 -11.46 -34.95 14.67
C ALA A 312 -10.99 -35.04 13.21
N GLU A 313 -10.57 -33.93 12.61
CA GLU A 313 -10.08 -33.92 11.23
C GLU A 313 -8.61 -34.35 11.09
N LEU A 314 -7.81 -34.22 12.14
CA LEU A 314 -6.38 -34.59 12.13
C LEU A 314 -6.07 -35.97 12.73
N SER A 315 -7.03 -36.56 13.45
CA SER A 315 -6.95 -37.96 13.96
C SER A 315 -7.14 -38.97 12.83
#